data_830101a275aa5be9887ff437acb6a824
#
_entry.id   830101a275aa5be9887ff437acb6a824
#
_cell.length_a   1.000
_cell.length_b   1.000
_cell.length_c   1.000
_cell.angle_alpha   90.00
_cell.angle_beta   90.00
_cell.angle_gamma   90.00
#
_symmetry.space_group_name_H-M   'P 1'
#
loop_
_entity.id
_entity.type
_entity.pdbx_description
1 polymer ?
#
loop_
_entity_poly.entity_id
_entity_poly.type
_entity_poly.pdbx_seq_one_letter_code
_entity_poly.pdbx_strand_id
1 'polypeptide(L)'
;GAATLYIDGRKVDFREVQSLRPKNIARVEFFDVPTGKYAKDAYAINIVMKPLNNGGYTQLDASQGAGYLNGDYNLVSKFVTGTKSLNIWAGYSLENPKSSMNENEVFNFPDYQVNRQQFYNNAGNRHTEEYVQASISNRGKKYIWMLRGGMAWNDIRNNVNNGMTDYWQTKASVKDGSILNINSRKKSYRPSVYFYGLHTFSDTKSLDYVFDGYY
;
A
#
# COMPACT_ATOMS: atom_id res chain seq x y z
N GLY A 1 6.44 -4.34 -17.67
CA GLY A 1 6.67 -3.99 -16.27
C GLY A 1 5.94 -2.71 -15.90
N ALA A 2 5.71 -2.47 -14.61
CA ALA A 2 5.15 -1.21 -14.15
C ALA A 2 6.17 -0.07 -14.29
N ALA A 3 5.69 1.14 -14.61
CA ALA A 3 6.56 2.30 -14.69
C ALA A 3 7.00 2.77 -13.29
N THR A 4 8.26 3.13 -13.15
CA THR A 4 8.76 3.78 -11.93
C THR A 4 8.35 5.24 -11.92
N LEU A 5 7.84 5.71 -10.78
CA LEU A 5 7.31 7.08 -10.63
C LEU A 5 8.36 8.02 -10.05
N TYR A 6 8.42 9.21 -10.60
CA TYR A 6 9.33 10.28 -10.19
C TYR A 6 8.58 11.61 -10.06
N ILE A 7 8.98 12.43 -9.10
CA ILE A 7 8.58 13.83 -8.98
C ILE A 7 9.85 14.68 -9.02
N ASP A 8 9.96 15.54 -10.01
CA ASP A 8 11.13 16.37 -10.29
C ASP A 8 12.45 15.57 -10.30
N GLY A 9 12.39 14.36 -10.87
CA GLY A 9 13.52 13.45 -10.99
C GLY A 9 13.89 12.65 -9.74
N ARG A 10 13.12 12.74 -8.67
CA ARG A 10 13.23 11.92 -7.45
C ARG A 10 12.23 10.76 -7.52
N LYS A 11 12.68 9.54 -7.27
CA LYS A 11 11.82 8.36 -7.19
C LYS A 11 10.82 8.52 -6.04
N VAL A 12 9.56 8.17 -6.28
CA VAL A 12 8.46 8.33 -5.34
C VAL A 12 7.56 7.10 -5.35
N ASP A 13 6.76 6.96 -4.30
CA ASP A 13 5.69 5.97 -4.25
C ASP A 13 4.37 6.52 -4.84
N PHE A 14 3.41 5.62 -5.03
CA PHE A 14 2.11 5.99 -5.61
C PHE A 14 1.31 6.94 -4.70
N ARG A 15 1.44 6.84 -3.38
CA ARG A 15 0.77 7.74 -2.42
C ARG A 15 1.24 9.18 -2.59
N GLU A 16 2.53 9.39 -2.81
CA GLU A 16 3.05 10.74 -3.08
C GLU A 16 2.45 11.32 -4.36
N VAL A 17 2.29 10.49 -5.41
CA VAL A 17 1.67 10.93 -6.67
C VAL A 17 0.19 11.24 -6.49
N GLN A 18 -0.56 10.41 -5.77
CA GLN A 18 -1.97 10.66 -5.47
C GLN A 18 -2.20 11.96 -4.70
N SER A 19 -1.24 12.36 -3.88
CA SER A 19 -1.31 13.60 -3.10
C SER A 19 -1.06 14.88 -3.93
N LEU A 20 -0.69 14.76 -5.21
CA LEU A 20 -0.41 15.89 -6.05
C LEU A 20 -1.69 16.58 -6.51
N ARG A 21 -1.71 17.90 -6.42
CA ARG A 21 -2.77 18.72 -7.03
C ARG A 21 -2.44 18.94 -8.50
N PRO A 22 -3.33 18.59 -9.46
CA PRO A 22 -3.08 18.75 -10.89
C PRO A 22 -2.67 20.17 -11.28
N LYS A 23 -3.23 21.20 -10.64
CA LYS A 23 -2.89 22.62 -10.89
C LYS A 23 -1.42 22.96 -10.60
N ASN A 24 -0.74 22.16 -9.74
CA ASN A 24 0.66 22.37 -9.37
C ASN A 24 1.62 21.59 -10.28
N ILE A 25 1.12 20.76 -11.18
CA ILE A 25 1.91 20.03 -12.16
C ILE A 25 2.20 20.93 -13.34
N ALA A 26 3.47 21.04 -13.75
CA ALA A 26 3.88 21.77 -14.94
C ALA A 26 3.73 20.88 -16.18
N ARG A 27 4.22 19.64 -16.10
CA ARG A 27 4.15 18.63 -17.16
C ARG A 27 4.44 17.24 -16.62
N VAL A 28 4.09 16.22 -17.40
CA VAL A 28 4.44 14.83 -17.14
C VAL A 28 5.34 14.35 -18.29
N GLU A 29 6.47 13.76 -17.94
CA GLU A 29 7.44 13.20 -18.88
C GLU A 29 7.37 11.68 -18.79
N PHE A 30 7.20 11.01 -19.94
CA PHE A 30 7.21 9.54 -20.03
C PHE A 30 8.46 9.09 -20.77
N PHE A 31 9.16 8.13 -20.24
CA PHE A 31 10.35 7.53 -20.81
C PHE A 31 10.08 6.04 -21.07
N ASP A 32 9.92 5.69 -22.34
CA ASP A 32 9.75 4.31 -22.81
C ASP A 32 11.10 3.57 -22.93
N VAL A 33 12.18 4.31 -23.20
CA VAL A 33 13.56 3.86 -23.15
C VAL A 33 14.32 4.75 -22.18
N PRO A 34 14.25 4.45 -20.85
CA PRO A 34 14.87 5.29 -19.84
C PRO A 34 16.39 5.34 -19.98
N THR A 35 16.95 6.55 -19.89
CA THR A 35 18.41 6.81 -19.95
C THR A 35 18.87 7.65 -18.78
N GLY A 36 20.17 7.79 -18.59
CA GLY A 36 20.76 8.57 -17.50
C GLY A 36 20.33 8.04 -16.14
N LYS A 37 19.76 8.92 -15.29
CA LYS A 37 19.33 8.56 -13.93
C LYS A 37 18.16 7.55 -13.89
N TYR A 38 17.45 7.37 -15.00
CA TYR A 38 16.34 6.42 -15.12
C TYR A 38 16.73 5.09 -15.77
N ALA A 39 17.99 4.90 -16.17
CA ALA A 39 18.46 3.76 -16.96
C ALA A 39 18.25 2.38 -16.33
N LYS A 40 18.00 2.31 -15.03
CA LYS A 40 17.71 1.07 -14.29
C LYS A 40 16.25 0.64 -14.35
N ASP A 41 15.35 1.50 -14.85
CA ASP A 41 13.92 1.23 -14.90
C ASP A 41 13.51 0.70 -16.27
N ALA A 42 12.48 -0.15 -16.32
CA ALA A 42 11.88 -0.59 -17.58
C ALA A 42 11.15 0.56 -18.27
N TYR A 43 10.41 1.35 -17.49
CA TYR A 43 9.73 2.58 -17.89
C TYR A 43 9.83 3.58 -16.76
N ALA A 44 9.86 4.88 -17.06
CA ALA A 44 9.84 5.92 -16.05
C ALA A 44 8.82 7.01 -16.38
N ILE A 45 8.11 7.50 -15.35
CA ILE A 45 7.22 8.65 -15.44
C ILE A 45 7.74 9.71 -14.48
N ASN A 46 8.13 10.87 -14.99
CA ASN A 46 8.58 11.99 -14.19
C ASN A 46 7.53 13.12 -14.20
N ILE A 47 6.99 13.43 -13.05
CA ILE A 47 6.04 14.51 -12.85
C ILE A 47 6.82 15.76 -12.47
N VAL A 48 6.86 16.74 -13.36
CA VAL A 48 7.54 18.01 -13.14
C VAL A 48 6.57 18.98 -12.50
N MET A 49 6.94 19.48 -11.33
CA MET A 49 6.10 20.39 -10.55
C MET A 49 6.34 21.86 -10.96
N LYS A 50 5.29 22.66 -10.92
CA LYS A 50 5.43 24.14 -11.00
C LYS A 50 6.24 24.61 -9.79
N PRO A 51 7.12 25.61 -9.94
CA PRO A 51 7.82 26.17 -8.81
C PRO A 51 6.82 26.78 -7.82
N LEU A 52 6.93 26.36 -6.56
CA LEU A 52 6.18 26.91 -5.43
C LEU A 52 7.21 27.44 -4.44
N ASN A 53 7.35 28.75 -4.35
CA ASN A 53 8.36 29.37 -3.49
C ASN A 53 7.95 29.39 -2.01
N ASN A 54 6.69 29.73 -1.74
CA ASN A 54 6.15 29.77 -0.38
C ASN A 54 4.66 29.36 -0.41
N GLY A 55 4.23 28.68 0.64
CA GLY A 55 2.84 28.29 0.82
C GLY A 55 2.66 26.82 1.17
N GLY A 56 1.44 26.37 1.18
CA GLY A 56 1.12 25.00 1.48
C GLY A 56 -0.36 24.69 1.22
N TYR A 57 -0.69 23.44 1.48
CA TYR A 57 -2.07 22.97 1.47
C TYR A 57 -2.23 21.76 2.37
N THR A 58 -3.45 21.57 2.82
CA THR A 58 -3.91 20.33 3.43
C THR A 58 -5.05 19.80 2.59
N GLN A 59 -5.06 18.50 2.35
CA GLN A 59 -6.09 17.76 1.65
C GLN A 59 -6.55 16.63 2.54
N LEU A 60 -7.85 16.45 2.64
CA LEU A 60 -8.51 15.32 3.30
C LEU A 60 -9.35 14.60 2.26
N ASP A 61 -9.08 13.33 2.07
CA ASP A 61 -9.87 12.43 1.24
C ASP A 61 -10.54 11.41 2.14
N ALA A 62 -11.84 11.21 1.97
CA ALA A 62 -12.62 10.27 2.74
C ALA A 62 -13.56 9.49 1.83
N SER A 63 -13.55 8.18 1.96
CA SER A 63 -14.44 7.28 1.25
C SER A 63 -15.07 6.32 2.26
N GLN A 64 -16.38 6.16 2.21
CA GLN A 64 -17.12 5.25 3.08
C GLN A 64 -18.08 4.40 2.23
N GLY A 65 -17.96 3.09 2.33
CA GLY A 65 -18.88 2.15 1.70
C GLY A 65 -20.18 2.00 2.46
N ALA A 66 -21.26 1.82 1.72
CA ALA A 66 -22.61 1.68 2.28
C ALA A 66 -23.07 0.21 2.44
N GLY A 67 -22.48 -0.74 1.71
CA GLY A 67 -22.92 -2.13 1.72
C GLY A 67 -22.41 -2.96 2.91
N TYR A 68 -21.17 -2.73 3.30
CA TYR A 68 -20.53 -3.29 4.47
C TYR A 68 -19.57 -2.27 5.06
N LEU A 69 -19.09 -2.52 6.27
CA LEU A 69 -18.21 -1.56 6.94
C LEU A 69 -16.84 -1.55 6.25
N ASN A 70 -16.67 -0.62 5.32
CA ASN A 70 -15.39 -0.29 4.70
C ASN A 70 -15.23 1.23 4.61
N GLY A 71 -14.03 1.70 4.73
CA GLY A 71 -13.71 3.12 4.63
C GLY A 71 -12.23 3.34 4.41
N ASP A 72 -11.91 4.42 3.71
CA ASP A 72 -10.55 4.87 3.45
C ASP A 72 -10.47 6.37 3.67
N TYR A 73 -9.57 6.79 4.57
CA TYR A 73 -9.43 8.17 5.01
C TYR A 73 -7.98 8.57 4.95
N ASN A 74 -7.68 9.62 4.21
CA ASN A 74 -6.31 10.06 3.95
C ASN A 74 -6.17 11.57 4.18
N LEU A 75 -5.15 11.94 4.93
CA LEU A 75 -4.74 13.33 5.17
C LEU A 75 -3.38 13.54 4.53
N VAL A 76 -3.27 14.61 3.74
CA VAL A 76 -1.99 15.07 3.19
C VAL A 76 -1.83 16.55 3.52
N SER A 77 -0.70 16.90 4.12
CA SER A 77 -0.31 18.30 4.33
C SER A 77 1.06 18.55 3.72
N LYS A 78 1.15 19.63 2.94
CA LYS A 78 2.40 20.08 2.32
C LYS A 78 2.64 21.55 2.63
N PHE A 79 3.85 21.84 3.09
CA PHE A 79 4.32 23.21 3.37
C PHE A 79 5.64 23.43 2.64
N VAL A 80 5.77 24.59 2.01
CA VAL A 80 6.99 24.96 1.26
C VAL A 80 7.38 26.38 1.67
N THR A 81 8.67 26.56 1.95
CA THR A 81 9.27 27.87 2.21
C THR A 81 10.63 27.93 1.53
N GLY A 82 10.73 28.74 0.48
CA GLY A 82 11.91 28.82 -0.37
C GLY A 82 12.26 27.44 -0.96
N THR A 83 13.45 26.94 -0.62
CA THR A 83 13.94 25.64 -1.10
C THR A 83 13.52 24.45 -0.23
N LYS A 84 12.91 24.71 0.92
CA LYS A 84 12.58 23.70 1.93
C LYS A 84 11.12 23.28 1.80
N SER A 85 10.85 21.99 2.03
CA SER A 85 9.46 21.52 2.14
C SER A 85 9.31 20.50 3.28
N LEU A 86 8.12 20.54 3.88
CA LEU A 86 7.61 19.53 4.82
C LEU A 86 6.37 18.91 4.20
N ASN A 87 6.31 17.59 4.16
CA ASN A 87 5.11 16.88 3.77
C ASN A 87 4.75 15.89 4.88
N ILE A 88 3.47 15.77 5.17
CA ILE A 88 2.92 14.84 6.17
C ILE A 88 1.80 14.07 5.49
N TRP A 89 1.80 12.77 5.64
CA TRP A 89 0.74 11.87 5.22
C TRP A 89 0.27 11.06 6.42
N ALA A 90 -1.01 10.92 6.56
CA ALA A 90 -1.61 10.00 7.52
C ALA A 90 -2.85 9.37 6.89
N GLY A 91 -3.09 8.12 7.20
CA GLY A 91 -4.26 7.44 6.67
C GLY A 91 -4.74 6.32 7.57
N TYR A 92 -6.01 6.00 7.39
CA TYR A 92 -6.70 4.91 8.03
C TYR A 92 -7.60 4.24 7.01
N SER A 93 -7.45 2.94 6.85
CA SER A 93 -8.39 2.13 6.08
C SER A 93 -9.01 1.04 6.94
N LEU A 94 -10.25 0.74 6.69
CA LEU A 94 -11.00 -0.31 7.35
C LEU A 94 -11.80 -1.08 6.33
N GLU A 95 -11.61 -2.39 6.32
CA GLU A 95 -12.47 -3.33 5.60
C GLU A 95 -12.98 -4.38 6.57
N ASN A 96 -14.27 -4.68 6.50
CA ASN A 96 -14.88 -5.74 7.30
C ASN A 96 -15.96 -6.46 6.48
N PRO A 97 -15.57 -7.11 5.37
CA PRO A 97 -16.51 -7.87 4.57
C PRO A 97 -17.03 -9.06 5.37
N LYS A 98 -18.31 -9.34 5.21
CA LYS A 98 -18.89 -10.60 5.65
C LYS A 98 -18.80 -11.58 4.49
N SER A 99 -18.31 -12.78 4.76
CA SER A 99 -18.21 -13.82 3.75
C SER A 99 -19.01 -15.05 4.14
N SER A 100 -19.44 -15.80 3.14
CA SER A 100 -19.96 -17.15 3.27
C SER A 100 -19.16 -18.08 2.39
N MET A 101 -19.02 -19.32 2.78
CA MET A 101 -18.38 -20.35 1.99
C MET A 101 -19.28 -21.58 1.96
N ASN A 102 -19.34 -22.20 0.79
CA ASN A 102 -19.90 -23.53 0.61
C ASN A 102 -18.97 -24.25 -0.38
N GLU A 103 -18.16 -25.13 0.14
CA GLU A 103 -17.14 -25.85 -0.62
C GLU A 103 -17.39 -27.36 -0.51
N ASN A 104 -17.43 -28.02 -1.65
CA ASN A 104 -17.55 -29.47 -1.74
C ASN A 104 -16.26 -30.03 -2.35
N GLU A 105 -15.62 -30.91 -1.65
CA GLU A 105 -14.45 -31.64 -2.12
C GLU A 105 -14.74 -33.12 -2.18
N VAL A 106 -14.26 -33.76 -3.24
CA VAL A 106 -14.41 -35.21 -3.44
C VAL A 106 -13.01 -35.82 -3.59
N PHE A 107 -12.67 -36.68 -2.66
CA PHE A 107 -11.40 -37.42 -2.69
C PHE A 107 -11.70 -38.83 -3.20
N ASN A 108 -11.15 -39.18 -4.36
CA ASN A 108 -11.32 -40.47 -4.99
C ASN A 108 -10.15 -41.40 -4.59
N PHE A 109 -10.47 -42.51 -3.97
CA PHE A 109 -9.56 -43.62 -3.69
C PHE A 109 -9.93 -44.85 -4.55
N PRO A 110 -9.07 -45.82 -4.76
CA PRO A 110 -9.35 -46.98 -5.63
C PRO A 110 -10.66 -47.68 -5.33
N ASP A 111 -11.04 -47.77 -4.06
CA ASP A 111 -12.20 -48.55 -3.61
C ASP A 111 -13.33 -47.73 -2.98
N TYR A 112 -13.16 -46.45 -2.75
CA TYR A 112 -14.15 -45.60 -2.09
C TYR A 112 -13.91 -44.11 -2.42
N GLN A 113 -14.89 -43.30 -2.11
CA GLN A 113 -14.80 -41.82 -2.15
C GLN A 113 -15.03 -41.24 -0.77
N VAL A 114 -14.31 -40.21 -0.44
CA VAL A 114 -14.57 -39.35 0.72
C VAL A 114 -15.02 -38.00 0.20
N ASN A 115 -16.16 -37.57 0.67
CA ASN A 115 -16.70 -36.25 0.37
C ASN A 115 -16.55 -35.38 1.61
N ARG A 116 -16.08 -34.14 1.43
CA ARG A 116 -16.01 -33.12 2.47
C ARG A 116 -16.80 -31.91 2.02
N GLN A 117 -17.79 -31.51 2.80
CA GLN A 117 -18.51 -30.28 2.61
C GLN A 117 -18.19 -29.31 3.74
N GLN A 118 -17.70 -28.12 3.41
CA GLN A 118 -17.48 -27.05 4.36
C GLN A 118 -18.49 -25.93 4.09
N PHE A 119 -19.10 -25.46 5.14
CA PHE A 119 -20.11 -24.41 5.05
C PHE A 119 -19.95 -23.45 6.23
N TYR A 120 -19.94 -22.15 5.96
CA TYR A 120 -20.12 -21.12 6.96
C TYR A 120 -20.80 -19.87 6.39
N ASN A 121 -21.53 -19.19 7.26
CA ASN A 121 -22.15 -17.90 6.98
C ASN A 121 -21.59 -16.83 7.92
N ASN A 122 -21.58 -15.58 7.46
CA ASN A 122 -21.17 -14.42 8.27
C ASN A 122 -19.76 -14.55 8.89
N ALA A 123 -18.82 -15.16 8.19
CA ALA A 123 -17.43 -15.05 8.58
C ALA A 123 -17.00 -13.57 8.52
N GLY A 124 -16.44 -13.06 9.61
CA GLY A 124 -15.88 -11.72 9.68
C GLY A 124 -14.42 -11.74 9.27
N ASN A 125 -14.07 -10.93 8.31
CA ASN A 125 -12.67 -10.69 7.92
C ASN A 125 -12.38 -9.20 8.03
N ARG A 126 -12.05 -8.75 9.25
CA ARG A 126 -11.74 -7.34 9.51
C ARG A 126 -10.26 -7.08 9.24
N HIS A 127 -10.00 -6.14 8.35
CA HIS A 127 -8.68 -5.60 8.08
C HIS A 127 -8.66 -4.11 8.36
N THR A 128 -7.72 -3.65 9.17
CA THR A 128 -7.43 -2.23 9.37
C THR A 128 -5.98 -1.95 9.03
N GLU A 129 -5.74 -0.89 8.29
CA GLU A 129 -4.41 -0.34 8.05
C GLU A 129 -4.38 1.12 8.48
N GLU A 130 -3.38 1.47 9.27
CA GLU A 130 -3.09 2.83 9.71
C GLU A 130 -1.68 3.17 9.29
N TYR A 131 -1.46 4.40 8.82
CA TYR A 131 -0.11 4.86 8.54
C TYR A 131 0.07 6.33 8.88
N VAL A 132 1.28 6.67 9.26
CA VAL A 132 1.76 8.03 9.34
C VAL A 132 3.15 8.12 8.71
N GLN A 133 3.37 9.15 7.92
CA GLN A 133 4.64 9.39 7.24
C GLN A 133 4.90 10.88 7.18
N ALA A 134 6.14 11.28 7.41
CA ALA A 134 6.57 12.67 7.23
C ALA A 134 7.85 12.72 6.42
N SER A 135 8.01 13.75 5.59
CA SER A 135 9.27 14.03 4.92
C SER A 135 9.63 15.49 5.00
N ILE A 136 10.91 15.74 5.16
CA ILE A 136 11.53 17.05 5.01
C ILE A 136 12.48 17.00 3.82
N SER A 137 12.53 18.07 3.05
CA SER A 137 13.45 18.15 1.91
C SER A 137 13.94 19.57 1.69
N ASN A 138 15.08 19.65 1.02
CA ASN A 138 15.64 20.93 0.54
C ASN A 138 16.09 20.78 -0.91
N ARG A 139 15.75 21.77 -1.73
CA ARG A 139 16.07 21.85 -3.17
C ARG A 139 16.97 23.03 -3.44
N GLY A 140 18.19 22.97 -2.94
CA GLY A 140 19.23 23.93 -3.28
C GLY A 140 19.77 23.72 -4.71
N LYS A 141 20.47 24.69 -5.26
CA LYS A 141 21.07 24.61 -6.61
C LYS A 141 22.11 23.49 -6.74
N LYS A 142 22.94 23.30 -5.71
CA LYS A 142 24.01 22.29 -5.69
C LYS A 142 23.66 21.06 -4.89
N TYR A 143 22.75 21.17 -3.93
CA TYR A 143 22.36 20.10 -3.02
C TYR A 143 20.85 19.95 -3.00
N ILE A 144 20.40 18.77 -3.34
CA ILE A 144 19.00 18.34 -3.16
C ILE A 144 19.05 17.18 -2.19
N TRP A 145 18.23 17.23 -1.15
CA TRP A 145 18.10 16.10 -0.25
C TRP A 145 16.68 15.99 0.30
N MET A 146 16.33 14.79 0.70
CA MET A 146 15.09 14.46 1.37
C MET A 146 15.30 13.37 2.40
N LEU A 147 14.73 13.58 3.57
CA LEU A 147 14.58 12.57 4.61
C LEU A 147 13.08 12.29 4.79
N ARG A 148 12.70 11.03 4.79
CA ARG A 148 11.33 10.56 5.02
C ARG A 148 11.36 9.49 6.10
N GLY A 149 10.49 9.60 7.09
CA GLY A 149 10.24 8.59 8.09
C GLY A 149 8.78 8.26 8.18
N GLY A 150 8.45 7.04 8.51
CA GLY A 150 7.06 6.61 8.61
C GLY A 150 6.88 5.31 9.39
N MET A 151 5.61 5.05 9.70
CA MET A 151 5.15 3.83 10.35
C MET A 151 3.82 3.42 9.75
N ALA A 152 3.66 2.14 9.47
CA ALA A 152 2.36 1.55 9.14
C ALA A 152 2.01 0.43 10.12
N TRP A 153 0.73 0.34 10.46
CA TRP A 153 0.16 -0.70 11.33
C TRP A 153 -0.92 -1.44 10.59
N ASN A 154 -0.92 -2.75 10.72
CA ASN A 154 -2.00 -3.61 10.19
C ASN A 154 -2.55 -4.47 11.31
N ASP A 155 -3.87 -4.64 11.36
CA ASP A 155 -4.57 -5.57 12.24
C ASP A 155 -5.59 -6.34 11.40
N ILE A 156 -5.30 -7.62 11.17
CA ILE A 156 -6.15 -8.53 10.41
C ILE A 156 -6.77 -9.51 11.39
N ARG A 157 -8.10 -9.61 11.38
CA ARG A 157 -8.88 -10.52 12.23
C ARG A 157 -9.82 -11.36 11.37
N ASN A 158 -9.71 -12.67 11.52
CA ASN A 158 -10.61 -13.62 10.88
C ASN A 158 -11.40 -14.35 11.94
N ASN A 159 -12.71 -14.29 11.83
CA ASN A 159 -13.62 -14.98 12.73
C ASN A 159 -14.63 -15.80 11.91
N VAL A 160 -14.63 -17.10 12.13
CA VAL A 160 -15.69 -18.00 11.68
C VAL A 160 -16.28 -18.65 12.93
N ASN A 161 -17.55 -18.43 13.15
CA ASN A 161 -18.27 -19.04 14.26
C ASN A 161 -19.36 -19.95 13.74
N ASN A 162 -19.46 -21.13 14.30
CA ASN A 162 -20.46 -22.12 13.92
C ASN A 162 -20.42 -22.50 12.43
N GLY A 163 -19.24 -22.53 11.83
CA GLY A 163 -19.04 -23.19 10.56
C GLY A 163 -19.24 -24.69 10.73
N MET A 164 -19.71 -25.38 9.68
CA MET A 164 -19.90 -26.82 9.70
C MET A 164 -18.96 -27.48 8.69
N THR A 165 -18.43 -28.63 9.05
CA THR A 165 -17.68 -29.48 8.15
C THR A 165 -18.27 -30.89 8.23
N ASP A 166 -18.85 -31.36 7.14
CA ASP A 166 -19.43 -32.70 7.02
C ASP A 166 -18.50 -33.59 6.21
N TYR A 167 -18.29 -34.82 6.69
CA TYR A 167 -17.57 -35.86 5.97
C TYR A 167 -18.46 -37.10 5.81
N TRP A 168 -18.44 -37.69 4.63
CA TRP A 168 -19.08 -38.97 4.39
C TRP A 168 -18.28 -39.80 3.40
N GLN A 169 -18.36 -41.10 3.56
CA GLN A 169 -17.64 -42.08 2.78
C GLN A 169 -18.62 -43.01 2.08
N THR A 170 -18.36 -43.38 0.82
CA THR A 170 -19.31 -44.20 0.02
C THR A 170 -19.41 -45.65 0.47
N LYS A 171 -18.37 -46.23 1.12
CA LYS A 171 -18.37 -47.64 1.60
C LYS A 171 -18.87 -47.82 3.03
N ALA A 172 -18.84 -46.80 3.82
CA ALA A 172 -19.30 -46.85 5.21
C ALA A 172 -20.46 -45.85 5.35
N SER A 173 -21.55 -46.27 5.95
CA SER A 173 -22.67 -45.37 6.29
C SER A 173 -22.32 -44.35 7.38
N VAL A 174 -21.05 -43.99 7.47
CA VAL A 174 -20.56 -43.04 8.46
C VAL A 174 -20.59 -41.66 7.87
N LYS A 175 -21.43 -40.83 8.45
CA LYS A 175 -21.40 -39.39 8.27
C LYS A 175 -20.91 -38.77 9.56
N ASP A 176 -19.78 -38.12 9.52
CA ASP A 176 -19.22 -37.34 10.63
C ASP A 176 -19.32 -35.85 10.34
N GLY A 177 -19.65 -35.05 11.34
CA GLY A 177 -19.78 -33.62 11.23
C GLY A 177 -19.06 -32.93 12.39
N SER A 178 -18.35 -31.87 12.07
CA SER A 178 -17.65 -31.04 13.06
C SER A 178 -18.03 -29.58 12.92
N ILE A 179 -18.01 -28.89 14.07
CA ILE A 179 -18.20 -27.44 14.11
C ILE A 179 -16.82 -26.79 13.88
N LEU A 180 -16.79 -25.87 12.91
CA LEU A 180 -15.61 -25.12 12.58
C LEU A 180 -15.66 -23.76 13.26
N ASN A 181 -14.74 -23.50 14.16
CA ASN A 181 -14.54 -22.17 14.76
C ASN A 181 -13.12 -21.69 14.45
N ILE A 182 -13.01 -20.54 13.79
CA ILE A 182 -11.73 -19.90 13.51
C ILE A 182 -11.73 -18.54 14.20
N ASN A 183 -10.72 -18.31 15.01
CA ASN A 183 -10.46 -17.02 15.61
C ASN A 183 -8.96 -16.74 15.48
N SER A 184 -8.60 -15.90 14.51
CA SER A 184 -7.22 -15.54 14.29
C SER A 184 -7.04 -14.04 14.22
N ARG A 185 -5.91 -13.55 14.71
CA ARG A 185 -5.52 -12.15 14.65
C ARG A 185 -4.05 -12.04 14.31
N LYS A 186 -3.74 -11.25 13.28
CA LYS A 186 -2.38 -10.93 12.89
C LYS A 186 -2.20 -9.41 12.98
N LYS A 187 -1.23 -8.96 13.77
CA LYS A 187 -0.78 -7.58 13.83
C LYS A 187 0.60 -7.47 13.22
N SER A 188 0.84 -6.42 12.46
CA SER A 188 2.17 -6.09 11.96
C SER A 188 2.45 -4.60 12.06
N TYR A 189 3.71 -4.26 12.27
CA TYR A 189 4.25 -2.91 12.36
C TYR A 189 5.36 -2.80 11.34
N ARG A 190 5.32 -1.76 10.52
CA ARG A 190 6.31 -1.55 9.44
C ARG A 190 6.89 -0.14 9.56
N PRO A 191 7.94 0.07 10.36
CA PRO A 191 8.70 1.31 10.33
C PRO A 191 9.47 1.42 9.02
N SER A 192 9.65 2.65 8.53
CA SER A 192 10.42 2.94 7.34
C SER A 192 11.20 4.24 7.48
N VAL A 193 12.40 4.26 6.94
CA VAL A 193 13.23 5.45 6.80
C VAL A 193 13.81 5.48 5.40
N TYR A 194 13.73 6.63 4.74
CA TYR A 194 14.27 6.83 3.41
C TYR A 194 15.04 8.14 3.38
N PHE A 195 16.23 8.09 2.84
CA PHE A 195 17.05 9.27 2.60
C PHE A 195 17.52 9.29 1.15
N TYR A 196 17.37 10.44 0.52
CA TYR A 196 17.87 10.73 -0.82
C TYR A 196 18.74 11.98 -0.78
N GLY A 197 19.88 11.94 -1.45
CA GLY A 197 20.73 13.09 -1.64
C GLY A 197 21.28 13.14 -3.07
N LEU A 198 21.38 14.35 -3.61
CA LEU A 198 22.02 14.64 -4.88
C LEU A 198 22.96 15.83 -4.67
N HIS A 199 24.23 15.63 -5.03
CA HIS A 199 25.21 16.70 -5.07
C HIS A 199 25.67 16.92 -6.51
N THR A 200 25.48 18.12 -7.03
CA THR A 200 25.92 18.54 -8.36
C THR A 200 27.22 19.31 -8.25
N PHE A 201 28.30 18.74 -8.77
CA PHE A 201 29.64 19.35 -8.78
C PHE A 201 29.80 20.30 -9.97
N SER A 202 29.27 19.91 -11.14
CA SER A 202 29.27 20.69 -12.38
C SER A 202 28.10 20.27 -13.25
N ASP A 203 27.91 20.91 -14.40
CA ASP A 203 26.83 20.59 -15.34
C ASP A 203 26.91 19.14 -15.87
N THR A 204 28.09 18.52 -15.80
CA THR A 204 28.33 17.17 -16.29
C THR A 204 28.63 16.15 -15.18
N LYS A 205 28.79 16.59 -13.93
CA LYS A 205 29.17 15.71 -12.82
C LYS A 205 28.23 15.89 -11.63
N SER A 206 27.63 14.80 -11.21
CA SER A 206 26.81 14.73 -9.99
C SER A 206 27.00 13.38 -9.30
N LEU A 207 26.69 13.36 -8.02
CA LEU A 207 26.64 12.16 -7.19
C LEU A 207 25.27 12.10 -6.54
N ASP A 208 24.55 11.02 -6.75
CA ASP A 208 23.32 10.69 -6.01
C ASP A 208 23.58 9.52 -5.06
N TYR A 209 22.88 9.54 -3.92
CA TYR A 209 22.94 8.50 -2.92
C TYR A 209 21.57 8.29 -2.28
N VAL A 210 21.23 7.04 -2.07
CA VAL A 210 19.95 6.60 -1.51
C VAL A 210 20.22 5.66 -0.34
N PHE A 211 19.52 5.89 0.73
CA PHE A 211 19.37 4.94 1.83
C PHE A 211 17.89 4.63 1.98
N ASP A 212 17.53 3.36 1.96
CA ASP A 212 16.18 2.88 2.16
C ASP A 212 16.19 1.76 3.19
N GLY A 213 15.53 1.98 4.30
CA GLY A 213 15.44 1.04 5.42
C GLY A 213 13.98 0.80 5.80
N TYR A 214 13.63 -0.47 5.94
CA TYR A 214 12.33 -0.92 6.44
C TYR A 214 12.51 -2.17 7.30
N TYR A 215 11.54 -2.41 8.18
CA TYR A 215 11.51 -3.58 9.04
C TYR A 215 10.19 -4.33 8.86
#